data_beba812c749ff8a4420b5e0ce264cc69
#
_entry.id   beba812c749ff8a4420b5e0ce264cc69
#
_cell.length_a   1.000
_cell.length_b   1.000
_cell.length_c   1.000
_cell.angle_alpha   90.00
_cell.angle_beta   90.00
_cell.angle_gamma   90.00
#
_symmetry.space_group_name_H-M   'P 1'
#
loop_
_entity.id
_entity.type
_entity.pdbx_description
1 polymer ?
#
loop_
_entity_poly.entity_id
_entity_poly.type
_entity_poly.pdbx_seq_one_letter_code
_entity_poly.pdbx_strand_id
1 'polypeptide(L)'
;ELFEQDNFEQALNGDSIGYTGFLKVASDFSGTKAANLAKAYAGICYAHLGKYDEAIKYLNDFDGTDQMVGPAVLAAAGNCYAQLDQLDKAASSLLKAADKADSNTLSPIYLLQAGEILVKQGKIEEAIKAYTTIKDKYFQSYQAMDIDKYIEQAKLLKK
;
A
#
# COMPACT_ATOMS: atom_id res chain seq x y z
N GLU A 1 7.33 -18.14 -6.73
CA GLU A 1 8.65 -18.67 -6.31
C GLU A 1 9.74 -17.59 -6.39
N LEU A 2 10.01 -16.99 -7.57
CA LEU A 2 10.98 -15.88 -7.71
C LEU A 2 10.61 -14.66 -6.87
N PHE A 3 9.33 -14.37 -6.77
CA PHE A 3 8.81 -13.27 -5.95
C PHE A 3 9.03 -13.56 -4.45
N GLU A 4 8.81 -14.79 -4.01
CA GLU A 4 9.01 -15.23 -2.62
C GLU A 4 10.49 -15.25 -2.21
N GLN A 5 11.40 -15.36 -3.18
CA GLN A 5 12.86 -15.35 -2.97
C GLN A 5 13.48 -13.96 -3.13
N ASP A 6 12.68 -12.90 -3.11
CA ASP A 6 13.11 -11.51 -3.34
C ASP A 6 13.79 -11.27 -4.70
N ASN A 7 13.54 -12.14 -5.67
CA ASN A 7 14.11 -12.00 -7.01
C ASN A 7 13.17 -11.20 -7.93
N PHE A 8 12.98 -9.94 -7.58
CA PHE A 8 12.00 -9.07 -8.21
C PHE A 8 12.32 -8.75 -9.68
N GLU A 9 13.59 -8.69 -10.05
CA GLU A 9 13.96 -8.44 -11.46
C GLU A 9 13.58 -9.62 -12.37
N GLN A 10 13.84 -10.85 -11.94
CA GLN A 10 13.41 -12.03 -12.68
C GLN A 10 11.88 -12.18 -12.68
N ALA A 11 11.22 -11.87 -11.57
CA ALA A 11 9.77 -11.89 -11.53
C ALA A 11 9.15 -10.91 -12.53
N LEU A 12 9.75 -9.73 -12.71
CA LEU A 12 9.31 -8.73 -13.70
C LEU A 12 9.54 -9.20 -15.14
N ASN A 13 10.76 -9.61 -15.45
CA ASN A 13 11.24 -9.76 -16.84
C ASN A 13 11.14 -11.20 -17.34
N GLY A 14 11.01 -12.18 -16.43
CA GLY A 14 11.19 -13.59 -16.74
C GLY A 14 12.65 -13.98 -16.84
N ASP A 15 12.91 -15.20 -17.27
CA ASP A 15 14.25 -15.73 -17.41
C ASP A 15 14.44 -16.46 -18.76
N SER A 16 15.69 -16.87 -19.01
CA SER A 16 16.06 -17.62 -20.23
C SER A 16 15.62 -19.10 -20.20
N ILE A 17 15.11 -19.58 -19.08
CA ILE A 17 14.77 -21.00 -18.85
C ILE A 17 13.26 -21.25 -19.10
N GLY A 18 12.47 -20.19 -19.31
CA GLY A 18 11.06 -20.30 -19.71
C GLY A 18 10.05 -19.69 -18.74
N TYR A 19 10.47 -19.01 -17.70
CA TYR A 19 9.56 -18.23 -16.86
C TYR A 19 9.17 -16.92 -17.54
N THR A 20 7.87 -16.75 -17.76
CA THR A 20 7.32 -15.51 -18.33
C THR A 20 7.16 -14.49 -17.21
N GLY A 21 7.85 -13.33 -17.32
CA GLY A 21 7.75 -12.26 -16.33
C GLY A 21 6.41 -11.55 -16.34
N PHE A 22 6.10 -10.85 -15.24
CA PHE A 22 4.84 -10.13 -15.09
C PHE A 22 4.60 -9.08 -16.17
N LEU A 23 5.65 -8.41 -16.64
CA LEU A 23 5.53 -7.41 -17.71
C LEU A 23 5.00 -8.02 -19.00
N LYS A 24 5.49 -9.18 -19.37
CA LYS A 24 5.04 -9.89 -20.57
C LYS A 24 3.62 -10.43 -20.40
N VAL A 25 3.27 -10.96 -19.22
CA VAL A 25 1.89 -11.42 -18.94
C VAL A 25 0.92 -10.24 -19.01
N ALA A 26 1.28 -9.09 -18.46
CA ALA A 26 0.44 -7.88 -18.47
C ALA A 26 0.19 -7.36 -19.88
N SER A 27 1.19 -7.47 -20.79
CA SER A 27 1.08 -7.02 -22.16
C SER A 27 0.36 -8.02 -23.07
N ASP A 28 0.82 -9.28 -23.07
CA ASP A 28 0.39 -10.27 -24.04
C ASP A 28 -1.05 -10.78 -23.80
N PHE A 29 -1.49 -10.72 -22.54
CA PHE A 29 -2.83 -11.17 -22.12
C PHE A 29 -3.74 -10.00 -21.69
N SER A 30 -3.52 -8.81 -22.27
CA SER A 30 -4.30 -7.61 -21.95
C SER A 30 -5.81 -7.87 -21.94
N GLY A 31 -6.51 -7.29 -20.96
CA GLY A 31 -7.95 -7.48 -20.77
C GLY A 31 -8.33 -8.74 -19.97
N THR A 32 -7.39 -9.57 -19.60
CA THR A 32 -7.66 -10.76 -18.74
C THR A 32 -7.43 -10.47 -17.26
N LYS A 33 -8.02 -11.31 -16.39
CA LYS A 33 -7.74 -11.27 -14.95
C LYS A 33 -6.27 -11.52 -14.64
N ALA A 34 -5.62 -12.40 -15.40
CA ALA A 34 -4.20 -12.70 -15.24
C ALA A 34 -3.33 -11.47 -15.54
N ALA A 35 -3.62 -10.74 -16.62
CA ALA A 35 -2.92 -9.50 -16.94
C ALA A 35 -3.15 -8.43 -15.88
N ASN A 36 -4.36 -8.33 -15.33
CA ASN A 36 -4.66 -7.38 -14.25
C ASN A 36 -3.84 -7.69 -12.99
N LEU A 37 -3.79 -8.96 -12.57
CA LEU A 37 -2.95 -9.38 -11.45
C LEU A 37 -1.46 -9.20 -11.73
N ALA A 38 -1.01 -9.46 -12.95
CA ALA A 38 0.37 -9.24 -13.36
C ALA A 38 0.79 -7.77 -13.23
N LYS A 39 -0.12 -6.81 -13.50
CA LYS A 39 0.12 -5.39 -13.22
C LYS A 39 0.34 -5.11 -11.75
N ALA A 40 -0.49 -5.67 -10.86
CA ALA A 40 -0.33 -5.52 -9.42
C ALA A 40 1.04 -6.03 -8.96
N TYR A 41 1.41 -7.24 -9.35
CA TYR A 41 2.70 -7.83 -8.99
C TYR A 41 3.88 -7.10 -9.61
N ALA A 42 3.78 -6.65 -10.88
CA ALA A 42 4.82 -5.82 -11.50
C ALA A 42 5.05 -4.52 -10.72
N GLY A 43 3.96 -3.84 -10.33
CA GLY A 43 4.05 -2.64 -9.51
C GLY A 43 4.72 -2.89 -8.16
N ILE A 44 4.39 -3.99 -7.49
CA ILE A 44 5.02 -4.38 -6.22
C ILE A 44 6.52 -4.69 -6.42
N CYS A 45 6.88 -5.41 -7.48
CA CYS A 45 8.29 -5.68 -7.81
C CYS A 45 9.07 -4.38 -8.03
N TYR A 46 8.52 -3.45 -8.80
CA TYR A 46 9.16 -2.13 -9.01
C TYR A 46 9.33 -1.35 -7.72
N ALA A 47 8.33 -1.41 -6.80
CA ALA A 47 8.44 -0.78 -5.50
C ALA A 47 9.60 -1.33 -4.66
N HIS A 48 9.76 -2.66 -4.64
CA HIS A 48 10.88 -3.32 -3.96
C HIS A 48 12.25 -2.98 -4.59
N LEU A 49 12.29 -2.75 -5.90
CA LEU A 49 13.50 -2.31 -6.61
C LEU A 49 13.78 -0.81 -6.46
N GLY A 50 12.96 -0.07 -5.71
CA GLY A 50 13.11 1.38 -5.53
C GLY A 50 12.71 2.22 -6.76
N LYS A 51 12.08 1.59 -7.77
CA LYS A 51 11.61 2.23 -9.00
C LYS A 51 10.16 2.72 -8.79
N TYR A 52 10.01 3.77 -7.97
CA TYR A 52 8.69 4.16 -7.44
C TYR A 52 7.76 4.75 -8.50
N ASP A 53 8.27 5.47 -9.50
CA ASP A 53 7.45 6.02 -10.59
C ASP A 53 6.87 4.90 -11.46
N GLU A 54 7.67 3.90 -11.81
CA GLU A 54 7.22 2.72 -12.53
C GLU A 54 6.23 1.90 -11.68
N ALA A 55 6.53 1.73 -10.40
CA ALA A 55 5.63 1.06 -9.47
C ALA A 55 4.23 1.69 -9.48
N ILE A 56 4.16 3.01 -9.29
CA ILE A 56 2.91 3.76 -9.27
C ILE A 56 2.15 3.62 -10.58
N LYS A 57 2.83 3.65 -11.73
CA LYS A 57 2.20 3.45 -13.04
C LYS A 57 1.46 2.11 -13.11
N TYR A 58 2.12 1.01 -12.75
CA TYR A 58 1.54 -0.32 -12.79
C TYR A 58 0.47 -0.53 -11.71
N LEU A 59 0.69 -0.03 -10.49
CA LEU A 59 -0.28 -0.13 -9.39
C LEU A 59 -1.57 0.65 -9.70
N ASN A 60 -1.47 1.83 -10.33
CA ASN A 60 -2.64 2.61 -10.72
C ASN A 60 -3.37 2.04 -11.95
N ASP A 61 -2.69 1.26 -12.80
CA ASP A 61 -3.29 0.59 -13.94
C ASP A 61 -3.99 -0.75 -13.55
N PHE A 62 -3.84 -1.18 -12.31
CA PHE A 62 -4.57 -2.32 -11.77
C PHE A 62 -6.04 -1.98 -11.59
N ASP A 63 -6.92 -2.83 -12.14
CA ASP A 63 -8.35 -2.75 -11.86
C ASP A 63 -8.62 -3.19 -10.40
N GLY A 64 -9.00 -2.24 -9.58
CA GLY A 64 -9.20 -2.41 -8.14
C GLY A 64 -10.41 -3.26 -7.73
N THR A 65 -11.02 -4.05 -8.60
CA THR A 65 -12.20 -4.86 -8.29
C THR A 65 -11.90 -6.05 -7.39
N ASP A 66 -10.66 -6.54 -7.38
CA ASP A 66 -10.25 -7.66 -6.53
C ASP A 66 -10.18 -7.24 -5.05
N GLN A 67 -10.95 -7.95 -4.20
CA GLN A 67 -11.06 -7.63 -2.78
C GLN A 67 -9.86 -8.10 -1.95
N MET A 68 -9.10 -9.07 -2.43
CA MET A 68 -7.92 -9.58 -1.71
C MET A 68 -6.66 -8.78 -2.05
N VAL A 69 -6.46 -8.50 -3.33
CA VAL A 69 -5.25 -7.81 -3.84
C VAL A 69 -5.40 -6.29 -3.78
N GLY A 70 -6.62 -5.77 -3.97
CA GLY A 70 -6.89 -4.33 -4.04
C GLY A 70 -6.35 -3.52 -2.86
N PRO A 71 -6.58 -3.92 -1.60
CA PRO A 71 -6.01 -3.20 -0.45
C PRO A 71 -4.49 -3.15 -0.46
N ALA A 72 -3.83 -4.26 -0.80
CA ALA A 72 -2.37 -4.33 -0.87
C ALA A 72 -1.80 -3.44 -1.97
N VAL A 73 -2.45 -3.37 -3.13
CA VAL A 73 -2.08 -2.49 -4.25
C VAL A 73 -2.19 -1.02 -3.83
N LEU A 74 -3.30 -0.63 -3.18
CA LEU A 74 -3.48 0.73 -2.68
C LEU A 74 -2.42 1.10 -1.63
N ALA A 75 -2.09 0.19 -0.72
CA ALA A 75 -1.07 0.41 0.28
C ALA A 75 0.33 0.52 -0.35
N ALA A 76 0.66 -0.34 -1.31
CA ALA A 76 1.91 -0.27 -2.05
C ALA A 76 2.05 1.07 -2.81
N ALA A 77 0.99 1.52 -3.47
CA ALA A 77 0.96 2.83 -4.13
C ALA A 77 1.14 3.97 -3.11
N GLY A 78 0.48 3.90 -1.96
CA GLY A 78 0.63 4.86 -0.86
C GLY A 78 2.07 4.95 -0.38
N ASN A 79 2.73 3.83 -0.18
CA ASN A 79 4.13 3.78 0.23
C ASN A 79 5.06 4.35 -0.86
N CYS A 80 4.82 4.05 -2.13
CA CYS A 80 5.59 4.64 -3.23
C CYS A 80 5.41 6.16 -3.29
N TYR A 81 4.19 6.67 -3.12
CA TYR A 81 3.94 8.11 -3.04
C TYR A 81 4.68 8.76 -1.86
N ALA A 82 4.75 8.08 -0.71
CA ALA A 82 5.50 8.58 0.44
C ALA A 82 7.01 8.67 0.16
N GLN A 83 7.58 7.70 -0.56
CA GLN A 83 8.99 7.72 -0.97
C GLN A 83 9.30 8.87 -1.95
N LEU A 84 8.32 9.27 -2.76
CA LEU A 84 8.42 10.42 -3.68
C LEU A 84 8.01 11.75 -3.04
N ASP A 85 7.83 11.79 -1.72
CA ASP A 85 7.37 12.96 -0.94
C ASP A 85 6.01 13.52 -1.40
N GLN A 86 5.19 12.71 -2.09
CA GLN A 86 3.82 13.03 -2.47
C GLN A 86 2.85 12.69 -1.34
N LEU A 87 3.01 13.36 -0.20
CA LEU A 87 2.40 12.96 1.08
C LEU A 87 0.86 12.97 1.05
N ASP A 88 0.21 13.87 0.31
CA ASP A 88 -1.25 13.88 0.17
C ASP A 88 -1.79 12.61 -0.50
N LYS A 89 -1.13 12.20 -1.58
CA LYS A 89 -1.50 10.96 -2.28
C LYS A 89 -1.20 9.73 -1.44
N ALA A 90 -0.08 9.76 -0.71
CA ALA A 90 0.32 8.69 0.18
C ALA A 90 -0.73 8.45 1.27
N ALA A 91 -1.09 9.46 2.04
CA ALA A 91 -2.09 9.37 3.09
C ALA A 91 -3.46 8.93 2.53
N SER A 92 -3.91 9.54 1.41
CA SER A 92 -5.17 9.19 0.77
C SER A 92 -5.21 7.71 0.32
N SER A 93 -4.13 7.21 -0.28
CA SER A 93 -4.05 5.81 -0.75
C SER A 93 -4.07 4.82 0.42
N LEU A 94 -3.36 5.12 1.52
CA LEU A 94 -3.34 4.29 2.71
C LEU A 94 -4.69 4.27 3.44
N LEU A 95 -5.38 5.42 3.54
CA LEU A 95 -6.73 5.48 4.10
C LEU A 95 -7.72 4.65 3.28
N LYS A 96 -7.65 4.73 1.94
CA LYS A 96 -8.45 3.89 1.03
C LYS A 96 -8.11 2.41 1.16
N ALA A 97 -6.83 2.07 1.34
CA ALA A 97 -6.41 0.70 1.58
C ALA A 97 -7.01 0.14 2.87
N ALA A 98 -7.00 0.92 3.95
CA ALA A 98 -7.58 0.56 5.23
C ALA A 98 -9.08 0.33 5.14
N ASP A 99 -9.80 1.24 4.47
CA ASP A 99 -11.26 1.13 4.27
C ASP A 99 -11.62 -0.10 3.43
N LYS A 100 -10.88 -0.31 2.32
CA LYS A 100 -11.11 -1.45 1.43
C LYS A 100 -10.76 -2.79 2.08
N ALA A 101 -9.73 -2.87 2.90
CA ALA A 101 -9.35 -4.09 3.61
C ALA A 101 -10.39 -4.48 4.65
N ASP A 102 -10.92 -3.52 5.39
CA ASP A 102 -11.87 -3.68 6.49
C ASP A 102 -11.55 -4.89 7.39
N SER A 103 -10.32 -4.98 7.83
CA SER A 103 -9.71 -6.14 8.46
C SER A 103 -8.98 -5.74 9.76
N ASN A 104 -9.21 -6.51 10.83
CA ASN A 104 -8.47 -6.33 12.10
C ASN A 104 -6.95 -6.50 11.97
N THR A 105 -6.47 -7.12 10.91
CA THR A 105 -5.04 -7.36 10.67
C THR A 105 -4.41 -6.27 9.80
N LEU A 106 -5.07 -5.89 8.71
CA LEU A 106 -4.47 -5.01 7.70
C LEU A 106 -4.83 -3.53 7.89
N SER A 107 -6.12 -3.23 8.17
CA SER A 107 -6.58 -1.85 8.27
C SER A 107 -5.86 -1.04 9.35
N PRO A 108 -5.56 -1.58 10.55
CA PRO A 108 -4.80 -0.85 11.56
C PRO A 108 -3.39 -0.48 11.11
N ILE A 109 -2.73 -1.34 10.33
CA ILE A 109 -1.39 -1.06 9.78
C ILE A 109 -1.45 0.15 8.85
N TYR A 110 -2.40 0.14 7.91
CA TYR A 110 -2.54 1.22 6.93
C TYR A 110 -3.00 2.54 7.58
N LEU A 111 -3.88 2.47 8.58
CA LEU A 111 -4.31 3.64 9.35
C LEU A 111 -3.18 4.26 10.16
N LEU A 112 -2.33 3.43 10.78
CA LEU A 112 -1.16 3.91 11.52
C LEU A 112 -0.20 4.65 10.59
N GLN A 113 0.16 4.04 9.45
CA GLN A 113 1.02 4.67 8.44
C GLN A 113 0.43 5.98 7.90
N ALA A 114 -0.88 5.99 7.59
CA ALA A 114 -1.56 7.21 7.14
C ALA A 114 -1.51 8.32 8.20
N GLY A 115 -1.75 7.96 9.47
CA GLY A 115 -1.69 8.89 10.58
C GLY A 115 -0.31 9.51 10.77
N GLU A 116 0.77 8.74 10.66
CA GLU A 116 2.15 9.23 10.73
C GLU A 116 2.46 10.22 9.59
N ILE A 117 2.00 9.92 8.36
CA ILE A 117 2.14 10.83 7.22
C ILE A 117 1.35 12.12 7.45
N LEU A 118 0.13 12.04 7.96
CA LEU A 118 -0.71 13.19 8.27
C LEU A 118 -0.09 14.08 9.36
N VAL A 119 0.52 13.48 10.39
CA VAL A 119 1.31 14.23 11.39
C VAL A 119 2.46 14.97 10.72
N LYS A 120 3.22 14.32 9.85
CA LYS A 120 4.33 14.94 9.10
C LYS A 120 3.85 16.14 8.27
N GLN A 121 2.61 16.09 7.76
CA GLN A 121 1.99 17.20 7.02
C GLN A 121 1.40 18.30 7.91
N GLY A 122 1.39 18.14 9.23
CA GLY A 122 0.71 19.06 10.15
C GLY A 122 -0.82 18.90 10.15
N LYS A 123 -1.38 17.86 9.51
CA LYS A 123 -2.81 17.55 9.47
C LYS A 123 -3.22 16.76 10.73
N ILE A 124 -3.05 17.39 11.86
CA ILE A 124 -3.12 16.72 13.17
C ILE A 124 -4.50 16.15 13.47
N GLU A 125 -5.58 16.85 13.13
CA GLU A 125 -6.96 16.38 13.35
C GLU A 125 -7.26 15.10 12.53
N GLU A 126 -6.80 15.06 11.28
CA GLU A 126 -6.97 13.89 10.43
C GLU A 126 -6.15 12.70 10.93
N ALA A 127 -4.95 12.94 11.44
CA ALA A 127 -4.12 11.92 12.07
C ALA A 127 -4.80 11.34 13.31
N ILE A 128 -5.30 12.19 14.22
CA ILE A 128 -6.03 11.77 15.42
C ILE A 128 -7.26 10.94 15.04
N LYS A 129 -7.99 11.33 13.98
CA LYS A 129 -9.12 10.55 13.47
C LYS A 129 -8.71 9.15 13.01
N ALA A 130 -7.61 9.03 12.26
CA ALA A 130 -7.09 7.73 11.83
C ALA A 130 -6.71 6.84 13.02
N TYR A 131 -6.00 7.38 14.00
CA TYR A 131 -5.62 6.67 15.22
C TYR A 131 -6.83 6.27 16.08
N THR A 132 -7.81 7.16 16.22
CA THR A 132 -9.06 6.87 16.95
C THR A 132 -9.84 5.75 16.25
N THR A 133 -9.82 5.68 14.91
CA THR A 133 -10.44 4.56 14.19
C THR A 133 -9.78 3.22 14.56
N ILE A 134 -8.45 3.18 14.75
CA ILE A 134 -7.77 1.97 15.23
C ILE A 134 -8.29 1.61 16.64
N LYS A 135 -8.35 2.59 17.53
CA LYS A 135 -8.80 2.39 18.91
C LYS A 135 -10.22 1.86 19.00
N ASP A 136 -11.14 2.43 18.24
CA ASP A 136 -12.57 2.19 18.40
C ASP A 136 -13.05 1.00 17.55
N LYS A 137 -12.61 0.92 16.30
CA LYS A 137 -13.06 -0.10 15.35
C LYS A 137 -12.20 -1.37 15.37
N TYR A 138 -10.90 -1.20 15.55
CA TYR A 138 -9.92 -2.29 15.46
C TYR A 138 -9.22 -2.54 16.81
N PHE A 139 -9.96 -2.42 17.90
CA PHE A 139 -9.45 -2.51 19.30
C PHE A 139 -8.77 -3.82 19.65
N GLN A 140 -9.00 -4.89 18.87
CA GLN A 140 -8.34 -6.19 19.04
C GLN A 140 -7.03 -6.31 18.27
N SER A 141 -6.64 -5.30 17.51
CA SER A 141 -5.40 -5.30 16.73
C SER A 141 -4.17 -5.08 17.61
N TYR A 142 -3.01 -5.53 17.15
CA TYR A 142 -1.74 -5.25 17.79
C TYR A 142 -1.48 -3.74 17.91
N GLN A 143 -1.82 -2.98 16.85
CA GLN A 143 -1.64 -1.52 16.82
C GLN A 143 -2.48 -0.80 17.90
N ALA A 144 -3.63 -1.34 18.26
CA ALA A 144 -4.49 -0.74 19.29
C ALA A 144 -3.85 -0.73 20.67
N MET A 145 -2.88 -1.62 20.95
CA MET A 145 -2.23 -1.71 22.27
C MET A 145 -1.49 -0.43 22.65
N ASP A 146 -0.88 0.25 21.68
CA ASP A 146 -0.09 1.46 21.89
C ASP A 146 -0.70 2.72 21.28
N ILE A 147 -1.90 2.63 20.70
CA ILE A 147 -2.46 3.73 19.87
C ILE A 147 -2.72 5.00 20.69
N ASP A 148 -3.04 4.89 21.98
CA ASP A 148 -3.23 6.04 22.85
C ASP A 148 -1.98 6.93 22.92
N LYS A 149 -0.79 6.33 22.86
CA LYS A 149 0.47 7.07 22.80
C LYS A 149 0.54 7.96 21.54
N TYR A 150 0.16 7.42 20.38
CA TYR A 150 0.15 8.18 19.12
C TYR A 150 -0.88 9.30 19.14
N ILE A 151 -2.06 9.04 19.71
CA ILE A 151 -3.12 10.06 19.88
C ILE A 151 -2.63 11.20 20.77
N GLU A 152 -2.05 10.91 21.93
CA GLU A 152 -1.56 11.94 22.86
C GLU A 152 -0.39 12.71 22.27
N GLN A 153 0.56 12.06 21.60
CA GLN A 153 1.65 12.73 20.89
C GLN A 153 1.11 13.70 19.82
N ALA A 154 0.14 13.26 19.01
CA ALA A 154 -0.47 14.11 18.02
C ALA A 154 -1.19 15.32 18.63
N LYS A 155 -1.92 15.13 19.75
CA LYS A 155 -2.57 16.24 20.49
C LYS A 155 -1.58 17.30 20.96
N LEU A 156 -0.38 16.89 21.38
CA LEU A 156 0.66 17.84 21.83
C LEU A 156 1.21 18.70 20.67
N LEU A 157 1.09 18.25 19.43
CA LEU A 157 1.49 19.00 18.22
C LEU A 157 0.39 19.96 17.75
N LYS A 158 -0.81 19.86 18.32
CA LYS A 158 -1.91 20.76 18.02
C LYS A 158 -1.69 22.08 18.80
N LYS A 159 -1.08 23.07 18.11
CA LYS A 159 -0.91 24.44 18.62
C LYS A 159 -2.02 25.35 18.13
#